data_ec0c148245140c231f1a3e39235a6d03
#
_entry.id   ec0c148245140c231f1a3e39235a6d03
#
_cell.length_a   1.000
_cell.length_b   1.000
_cell.length_c   1.000
_cell.angle_alpha   90.00
_cell.angle_beta   90.00
_cell.angle_gamma   90.00
#
_symmetry.space_group_name_H-M   'P 1'
#
loop_
_entity.id
_entity.type
_entity.pdbx_description
1 polymer ?
#
loop_
_entity_poly.entity_id
_entity_poly.type
_entity_poly.pdbx_seq_one_letter_code
_entity_poly.pdbx_strand_id
1 'polypeptide(L)'
;MTAGTLRAARPLRLAAGIAIAAAGLAGCVGQPSDPSRSASPAPASPTSAEPTSAAAAPAIPARIEKWITLSVGDCLAGPPPVDPAVVTVTVVDCAQPHLAEVFLRANIPVDAAVTGIANQRCEAGLTEYTGLAAPGTPFAISYLIDSEQDRTSNNPYPSTVICLLQDAQGQTRTASARR
;
A
#
# COMPACT_ATOMS: atom_id res chain seq x y z
N MET A 1 3.52 -28.61 -44.97
CA MET A 1 2.55 -29.34 -44.12
C MET A 1 3.34 -30.26 -43.19
N THR A 2 3.66 -29.84 -41.98
CA THR A 2 4.29 -30.72 -40.98
C THR A 2 3.78 -30.25 -39.59
N ALA A 3 2.91 -31.06 -39.02
CA ALA A 3 2.32 -30.83 -37.70
C ALA A 3 3.33 -31.22 -36.60
N GLY A 4 3.72 -30.28 -35.77
CA GLY A 4 4.54 -30.51 -34.61
C GLY A 4 3.68 -30.60 -33.33
N THR A 5 3.62 -31.78 -32.75
CA THR A 5 2.89 -32.11 -31.53
C THR A 5 3.70 -31.65 -30.31
N LEU A 6 3.20 -30.70 -29.54
CA LEU A 6 3.78 -30.28 -28.26
C LEU A 6 3.25 -31.16 -27.13
N ARG A 7 4.14 -31.93 -26.52
CA ARG A 7 3.88 -32.73 -25.32
C ARG A 7 3.81 -31.85 -24.10
N ALA A 8 2.67 -31.93 -23.39
CA ALA A 8 2.48 -31.33 -22.09
C ALA A 8 3.27 -32.09 -21.01
N ALA A 9 4.15 -31.42 -20.30
CA ALA A 9 4.81 -31.92 -19.11
C ALA A 9 3.96 -31.62 -17.87
N ARG A 10 3.57 -32.68 -17.15
CA ARG A 10 2.89 -32.59 -15.84
C ARG A 10 3.93 -32.35 -14.75
N PRO A 11 3.71 -31.42 -13.80
CA PRO A 11 4.55 -31.33 -12.60
C PRO A 11 4.11 -32.36 -11.54
N LEU A 12 5.08 -33.08 -11.04
CA LEU A 12 5.03 -34.05 -9.96
C LEU A 12 4.79 -33.32 -8.63
N ARG A 13 3.71 -33.67 -7.92
CA ARG A 13 3.43 -33.17 -6.56
C ARG A 13 4.20 -34.05 -5.56
N LEU A 14 5.19 -33.48 -4.89
CA LEU A 14 5.77 -34.07 -3.68
C LEU A 14 5.01 -33.52 -2.46
N ALA A 15 4.32 -34.42 -1.78
CA ALA A 15 3.77 -34.21 -0.45
C ALA A 15 4.84 -34.66 0.58
N ALA A 16 5.30 -33.74 1.40
CA ALA A 16 6.10 -34.03 2.57
C ALA A 16 5.30 -33.61 3.81
N GLY A 17 4.76 -34.60 4.51
CA GLY A 17 4.15 -34.45 5.81
C GLY A 17 5.23 -34.38 6.89
N ILE A 18 5.10 -33.46 7.82
CA ILE A 18 5.84 -33.46 9.09
C ILE A 18 4.82 -33.37 10.21
N ALA A 19 4.71 -34.47 10.95
CA ALA A 19 4.04 -34.56 12.22
C ALA A 19 5.00 -34.09 13.32
N ILE A 20 4.55 -33.15 14.17
CA ILE A 20 5.25 -32.83 15.42
C ILE A 20 4.31 -33.07 16.59
N ALA A 21 4.75 -33.96 17.43
CA ALA A 21 4.11 -34.42 18.65
C ALA A 21 4.18 -33.38 19.79
N ALA A 22 3.14 -33.40 20.61
CA ALA A 22 3.00 -32.70 21.87
C ALA A 22 3.68 -33.46 23.02
N ALA A 23 4.25 -32.69 23.94
CA ALA A 23 4.44 -33.05 25.37
C ALA A 23 4.74 -31.73 26.09
N GLY A 24 4.04 -31.24 27.09
CA GLY A 24 3.51 -31.89 28.27
C GLY A 24 4.24 -31.43 29.52
N LEU A 25 3.47 -31.07 30.58
CA LEU A 25 3.79 -30.96 32.00
C LEU A 25 4.18 -29.57 32.52
N ALA A 26 3.26 -28.81 33.17
CA ALA A 26 2.75 -28.95 34.54
C ALA A 26 3.84 -28.78 35.64
N GLY A 27 3.69 -27.71 36.41
CA GLY A 27 4.46 -27.42 37.59
C GLY A 27 3.81 -26.27 38.42
N CYS A 28 2.84 -26.65 39.23
CA CYS A 28 2.36 -25.82 40.33
C CYS A 28 3.24 -26.03 41.57
N VAL A 29 3.05 -25.15 42.60
CA VAL A 29 3.44 -25.19 44.01
C VAL A 29 4.47 -24.11 44.32
N GLY A 30 4.25 -23.21 45.20
CA GLY A 30 3.55 -23.07 46.42
C GLY A 30 3.89 -21.73 47.06
N GLN A 31 2.90 -21.16 47.65
CA GLN A 31 3.01 -20.05 48.62
C GLN A 31 3.53 -20.57 49.95
N PRO A 32 4.25 -19.76 50.76
CA PRO A 32 3.58 -19.28 51.98
C PRO A 32 3.80 -17.81 52.31
N SER A 33 2.79 -17.30 52.90
CA SER A 33 2.65 -16.01 53.55
C SER A 33 3.54 -15.94 54.83
N ASP A 34 4.06 -14.77 55.13
CA ASP A 34 4.10 -14.28 56.51
C ASP A 34 4.29 -12.76 56.59
N PRO A 35 3.75 -12.15 57.65
CA PRO A 35 3.43 -10.72 57.70
C PRO A 35 4.40 -9.92 58.56
N SER A 36 4.25 -8.61 58.43
CA SER A 36 4.69 -7.56 59.35
C SER A 36 5.93 -6.77 58.98
N ARG A 37 5.72 -5.55 58.54
CA ARG A 37 5.88 -4.35 59.36
C ARG A 37 5.75 -3.08 58.57
N SER A 38 4.79 -2.31 59.03
CA SER A 38 4.75 -0.85 59.07
C SER A 38 6.02 -0.10 58.74
N ALA A 39 5.92 0.74 57.74
CA ALA A 39 6.39 2.12 57.76
C ALA A 39 5.81 2.84 56.53
N SER A 40 4.89 3.71 56.76
CA SER A 40 4.39 4.68 55.80
C SER A 40 5.40 5.80 55.66
N PRO A 41 5.78 6.16 54.45
CA PRO A 41 6.04 7.54 54.11
C PRO A 41 5.00 8.01 53.09
N ALA A 42 4.59 9.25 53.24
CA ALA A 42 3.58 9.99 52.53
C ALA A 42 3.70 9.90 50.97
N PRO A 43 2.55 9.94 50.29
CA PRO A 43 2.53 9.97 48.84
C PRO A 43 3.06 11.31 48.33
N ALA A 44 4.18 11.28 47.62
CA ALA A 44 4.54 12.35 46.72
C ALA A 44 3.52 12.33 45.59
N SER A 45 2.75 13.38 45.46
CA SER A 45 1.83 13.62 44.34
C SER A 45 2.61 13.54 43.04
N PRO A 46 2.23 12.67 42.07
CA PRO A 46 2.76 12.80 40.74
C PRO A 46 2.22 14.10 40.16
N THR A 47 3.08 15.04 39.90
CA THR A 47 2.80 16.18 39.02
C THR A 47 2.37 15.59 37.69
N SER A 48 1.07 15.63 37.43
CA SER A 48 0.47 15.28 36.14
C SER A 48 1.02 16.29 35.14
N ALA A 49 2.02 15.88 34.34
CA ALA A 49 2.43 16.61 33.19
C ALA A 49 1.26 16.48 32.18
N GLU A 50 0.53 17.54 32.06
CA GLU A 50 -0.51 17.73 31.06
C GLU A 50 0.16 17.55 29.69
N PRO A 51 -0.27 16.58 28.84
CA PRO A 51 0.27 16.47 27.51
C PRO A 51 -0.09 17.75 26.77
N THR A 52 0.90 18.55 26.45
CA THR A 52 0.75 19.68 25.54
C THR A 52 0.21 19.11 24.24
N SER A 53 -1.09 19.29 24.03
CA SER A 53 -1.76 18.96 22.76
C SER A 53 -1.12 19.83 21.69
N ALA A 54 -0.18 19.26 20.94
CA ALA A 54 0.32 19.88 19.74
C ALA A 54 -0.90 20.14 18.85
N ALA A 55 -1.21 21.40 18.60
CA ALA A 55 -2.30 21.80 17.73
C ALA A 55 -2.09 21.12 16.38
N ALA A 56 -2.96 20.16 16.06
CA ALA A 56 -2.96 19.52 14.75
C ALA A 56 -3.18 20.60 13.68
N ALA A 57 -2.31 20.64 12.69
CA ALA A 57 -2.50 21.52 11.54
C ALA A 57 -3.90 21.26 10.94
N PRO A 58 -4.58 22.30 10.43
CA PRO A 58 -5.91 22.13 9.88
C PRO A 58 -5.87 21.10 8.77
N ALA A 59 -6.62 20.01 8.92
CA ALA A 59 -6.70 18.94 7.94
C ALA A 59 -7.34 19.49 6.66
N ILE A 60 -6.72 19.25 5.51
CA ILE A 60 -7.30 19.57 4.21
C ILE A 60 -8.57 18.73 4.04
N PRO A 61 -9.74 19.32 3.73
CA PRO A 61 -10.98 18.57 3.60
C PRO A 61 -10.87 17.57 2.44
N ALA A 62 -11.50 16.41 2.61
CA ALA A 62 -11.62 15.42 1.55
C ALA A 62 -12.34 16.03 0.32
N ARG A 63 -11.88 15.71 -0.88
CA ARG A 63 -12.47 16.16 -2.15
C ARG A 63 -12.77 14.97 -3.06
N ILE A 64 -13.84 15.08 -3.84
CA ILE A 64 -14.20 14.08 -4.86
C ILE A 64 -13.70 14.60 -6.20
N GLU A 65 -12.90 13.79 -6.86
CA GLU A 65 -12.31 14.12 -8.17
C GLU A 65 -12.46 12.99 -9.17
N LYS A 66 -12.39 13.31 -10.45
CA LYS A 66 -12.22 12.29 -11.49
C LYS A 66 -10.82 11.71 -11.36
N TRP A 67 -10.69 10.38 -11.42
CA TRP A 67 -9.37 9.75 -11.31
C TRP A 67 -8.39 10.19 -12.41
N ILE A 68 -8.89 10.61 -13.59
CA ILE A 68 -8.05 11.12 -14.69
C ILE A 68 -7.36 12.45 -14.36
N THR A 69 -7.86 13.20 -13.36
CA THR A 69 -7.31 14.50 -12.93
C THR A 69 -6.35 14.38 -11.75
N LEU A 70 -6.16 13.19 -11.21
CA LEU A 70 -5.25 12.95 -10.08
C LEU A 70 -3.84 13.45 -10.37
N SER A 71 -3.21 14.01 -9.36
CA SER A 71 -1.84 14.53 -9.41
C SER A 71 -0.90 13.69 -8.56
N VAL A 72 0.39 13.75 -8.86
CA VAL A 72 1.42 13.09 -8.04
C VAL A 72 1.40 13.66 -6.63
N GLY A 73 1.27 12.79 -5.63
CA GLY A 73 1.13 13.12 -4.22
C GLY A 73 -0.31 13.11 -3.72
N ASP A 74 -1.31 12.88 -4.58
CA ASP A 74 -2.70 12.69 -4.13
C ASP A 74 -2.86 11.35 -3.40
N CYS A 75 -3.48 11.40 -2.21
CA CYS A 75 -3.79 10.23 -1.40
C CYS A 75 -5.29 9.90 -1.50
N LEU A 76 -5.62 8.65 -1.79
CA LEU A 76 -6.98 8.17 -2.00
C LEU A 76 -7.50 7.49 -0.74
N ALA A 77 -8.67 7.90 -0.26
CA ALA A 77 -9.33 7.27 0.89
C ALA A 77 -9.67 5.79 0.64
N GLY A 78 -9.98 5.42 -0.61
CA GLY A 78 -10.27 4.06 -1.06
C GLY A 78 -9.21 3.47 -1.98
N PRO A 79 -9.34 2.18 -2.33
CA PRO A 79 -8.46 1.56 -3.31
C PRO A 79 -8.67 2.18 -4.70
N PRO A 80 -7.67 2.07 -5.60
CA PRO A 80 -7.84 2.47 -6.99
C PRO A 80 -9.02 1.74 -7.64
N PRO A 81 -9.82 2.43 -8.49
CA PRO A 81 -10.97 1.81 -9.13
C PRO A 81 -10.51 0.70 -10.10
N VAL A 82 -11.15 -0.45 -10.00
CA VAL A 82 -10.98 -1.58 -10.92
C VAL A 82 -12.16 -1.72 -11.87
N ASP A 83 -13.30 -1.11 -11.53
CA ASP A 83 -14.49 -1.07 -12.37
C ASP A 83 -14.41 0.17 -13.27
N PRO A 84 -14.47 0.00 -14.62
CA PRO A 84 -14.41 1.12 -15.56
C PRO A 84 -15.59 2.09 -15.45
N ALA A 85 -16.70 1.70 -14.80
CA ALA A 85 -17.81 2.60 -14.52
C ALA A 85 -17.52 3.60 -13.38
N VAL A 86 -16.52 3.33 -12.55
CA VAL A 86 -16.11 4.22 -11.46
C VAL A 86 -15.19 5.29 -12.01
N VAL A 87 -15.71 6.50 -12.17
CA VAL A 87 -14.98 7.64 -12.75
C VAL A 87 -14.45 8.63 -11.72
N THR A 88 -14.90 8.52 -10.47
CA THR A 88 -14.51 9.44 -9.39
C THR A 88 -13.92 8.70 -8.20
N VAL A 89 -13.01 9.38 -7.49
CA VAL A 89 -12.35 8.90 -6.28
C VAL A 89 -12.39 9.99 -5.21
N THR A 90 -12.24 9.59 -3.94
CA THR A 90 -12.12 10.53 -2.83
C THR A 90 -10.65 10.74 -2.51
N VAL A 91 -10.18 11.97 -2.67
CA VAL A 91 -8.83 12.40 -2.32
C VAL A 91 -8.84 13.02 -0.93
N VAL A 92 -7.87 12.64 -0.12
CA VAL A 92 -7.69 13.10 1.27
C VAL A 92 -6.28 13.61 1.48
N ASP A 93 -6.05 14.31 2.58
CA ASP A 93 -4.70 14.61 3.04
C ASP A 93 -3.96 13.30 3.36
N CYS A 94 -2.70 13.17 2.96
CA CYS A 94 -1.92 11.96 3.21
C CYS A 94 -1.63 11.71 4.71
N ALA A 95 -1.83 12.69 5.58
CA ALA A 95 -1.84 12.51 7.02
C ALA A 95 -3.13 11.85 7.55
N GLN A 96 -4.17 11.75 6.71
CA GLN A 96 -5.40 11.03 7.01
C GLN A 96 -5.29 9.56 6.55
N PRO A 97 -6.10 8.65 7.13
CA PRO A 97 -6.14 7.27 6.65
C PRO A 97 -6.48 7.20 5.16
N HIS A 98 -5.59 6.56 4.39
CA HIS A 98 -5.74 6.36 2.95
C HIS A 98 -5.23 4.99 2.52
N LEU A 99 -5.69 4.49 1.38
CA LEU A 99 -5.36 3.16 0.86
C LEU A 99 -4.44 3.20 -0.36
N ALA A 100 -4.37 4.33 -1.05
CA ALA A 100 -3.49 4.47 -2.20
C ALA A 100 -2.92 5.88 -2.29
N GLU A 101 -1.77 6.02 -2.96
CA GLU A 101 -1.09 7.29 -3.20
C GLU A 101 -0.58 7.32 -4.64
N VAL A 102 -0.84 8.42 -5.35
CA VAL A 102 -0.34 8.63 -6.71
C VAL A 102 1.13 9.02 -6.65
N PHE A 103 1.99 8.21 -7.24
CA PHE A 103 3.43 8.48 -7.20
C PHE A 103 4.04 8.85 -8.56
N LEU A 104 3.34 8.56 -9.68
CA LEU A 104 3.81 8.91 -11.01
C LEU A 104 2.64 9.15 -11.96
N ARG A 105 2.82 10.13 -12.86
CA ARG A 105 2.06 10.26 -14.11
C ARG A 105 3.05 10.29 -15.25
N ALA A 106 2.83 9.48 -16.27
CA ALA A 106 3.72 9.43 -17.41
C ALA A 106 2.95 9.21 -18.71
N ASN A 107 3.43 9.83 -19.78
CA ASN A 107 2.85 9.69 -21.10
C ASN A 107 3.25 8.35 -21.73
N ILE A 108 2.31 7.74 -22.45
CA ILE A 108 2.52 6.52 -23.21
C ILE A 108 2.48 6.89 -24.69
N PRO A 109 3.53 6.56 -25.47
CA PRO A 109 3.56 6.80 -26.91
C PRO A 109 2.43 6.06 -27.66
N VAL A 110 2.02 6.62 -28.79
CA VAL A 110 1.12 5.96 -29.73
C VAL A 110 1.55 4.56 -30.11
N ASP A 111 1.44 3.70 -30.55
CA ASP A 111 1.99 2.40 -30.98
C ASP A 111 2.76 1.61 -29.89
N ALA A 112 2.78 2.06 -28.66
CA ALA A 112 3.45 1.34 -27.57
C ALA A 112 2.56 0.21 -27.03
N ALA A 113 3.21 -0.86 -26.54
CA ALA A 113 2.55 -1.89 -25.75
C ALA A 113 2.17 -1.31 -24.36
N VAL A 114 0.96 -0.77 -24.26
CA VAL A 114 0.48 0.04 -23.10
C VAL A 114 0.82 -0.62 -21.77
N THR A 115 0.47 -1.90 -21.57
CA THR A 115 0.74 -2.63 -20.32
C THR A 115 2.23 -2.73 -20.01
N GLY A 116 3.06 -3.04 -21.02
CA GLY A 116 4.51 -3.18 -20.84
C GLY A 116 5.16 -1.85 -20.42
N ILE A 117 4.78 -0.77 -21.12
CA ILE A 117 5.29 0.57 -20.79
C ILE A 117 4.78 1.05 -19.42
N ALA A 118 3.50 0.80 -19.10
CA ALA A 118 2.93 1.16 -17.80
C ALA A 118 3.71 0.47 -16.66
N ASN A 119 3.91 -0.83 -16.73
CA ASN A 119 4.67 -1.57 -15.72
C ASN A 119 6.09 -1.00 -15.57
N GLN A 120 6.82 -0.85 -16.67
CA GLN A 120 8.19 -0.33 -16.64
C GLN A 120 8.27 1.08 -16.02
N ARG A 121 7.33 1.97 -16.40
CA ARG A 121 7.31 3.35 -15.88
C ARG A 121 6.97 3.38 -14.40
N CYS A 122 5.97 2.60 -13.97
CA CYS A 122 5.57 2.57 -12.57
C CYS A 122 6.66 1.96 -11.68
N GLU A 123 7.33 0.88 -12.10
CA GLU A 123 8.44 0.30 -11.34
C GLU A 123 9.61 1.28 -11.17
N ALA A 124 10.02 1.95 -12.24
CA ALA A 124 11.06 2.96 -12.18
C ALA A 124 10.65 4.15 -11.30
N GLY A 125 9.43 4.66 -11.47
CA GLY A 125 8.92 5.79 -10.73
C GLY A 125 8.74 5.51 -9.24
N LEU A 126 8.41 4.26 -8.85
CA LEU A 126 8.33 3.89 -7.44
C LEU A 126 9.68 4.09 -6.74
N THR A 127 10.75 3.63 -7.38
CA THR A 127 12.11 3.79 -6.84
C THR A 127 12.48 5.27 -6.69
N GLU A 128 12.15 6.08 -7.66
CA GLU A 128 12.41 7.52 -7.64
C GLU A 128 11.61 8.22 -6.53
N TYR A 129 10.33 7.86 -6.39
CA TYR A 129 9.41 8.49 -5.44
C TYR A 129 9.69 8.11 -3.98
N THR A 130 9.92 6.83 -3.71
CA THR A 130 10.06 6.29 -2.35
C THR A 130 11.52 6.10 -1.92
N GLY A 131 12.47 6.06 -2.86
CA GLY A 131 13.84 5.65 -2.62
C GLY A 131 14.03 4.14 -2.39
N LEU A 132 12.97 3.33 -2.58
CA LEU A 132 12.98 1.89 -2.39
C LEU A 132 12.83 1.18 -3.74
N ALA A 133 13.76 0.27 -4.05
CA ALA A 133 13.70 -0.49 -5.30
C ALA A 133 12.78 -1.72 -5.16
N ALA A 134 12.00 -2.01 -6.20
CA ALA A 134 11.35 -3.31 -6.35
C ALA A 134 12.35 -4.37 -6.84
N PRO A 135 12.23 -5.66 -6.45
CA PRO A 135 11.33 -6.24 -5.48
C PRO A 135 11.78 -6.04 -4.02
N GLY A 136 10.86 -6.15 -3.07
CA GLY A 136 11.17 -6.07 -1.64
C GLY A 136 10.69 -4.80 -0.97
N THR A 137 9.96 -3.95 -1.69
CA THR A 137 9.27 -2.81 -1.10
C THR A 137 8.02 -3.28 -0.35
N PRO A 138 7.57 -2.55 0.69
CA PRO A 138 6.30 -2.82 1.36
C PRO A 138 5.09 -2.39 0.51
N PHE A 139 5.30 -2.02 -0.76
CA PHE A 139 4.26 -1.46 -1.63
C PHE A 139 3.88 -2.41 -2.76
N ALA A 140 2.59 -2.50 -3.02
CA ALA A 140 2.03 -3.01 -4.26
C ALA A 140 1.81 -1.84 -5.23
N ILE A 141 2.08 -2.07 -6.50
CA ILE A 141 1.87 -1.09 -7.57
C ILE A 141 0.58 -1.44 -8.30
N SER A 142 -0.25 -0.44 -8.54
CA SER A 142 -1.35 -0.48 -9.48
C SER A 142 -1.27 0.73 -10.40
N TYR A 143 -2.02 0.70 -11.51
CA TYR A 143 -2.07 1.85 -12.41
C TYR A 143 -3.43 1.97 -13.10
N LEU A 144 -3.73 3.20 -13.47
CA LEU A 144 -4.88 3.56 -14.30
C LEU A 144 -4.35 4.11 -15.63
N ILE A 145 -5.08 3.85 -16.70
CA ILE A 145 -4.72 4.37 -18.04
C ILE A 145 -5.82 5.30 -18.50
N ASP A 146 -5.47 6.57 -18.66
CA ASP A 146 -6.29 7.54 -19.35
C ASP A 146 -5.87 7.58 -20.82
N SER A 147 -6.80 7.30 -21.72
CA SER A 147 -6.54 7.21 -23.15
C SER A 147 -7.51 8.08 -23.93
N GLU A 148 -6.98 8.89 -24.82
CA GLU A 148 -7.78 9.60 -25.81
C GLU A 148 -8.43 8.60 -26.77
N GLN A 149 -9.74 8.75 -26.97
CA GLN A 149 -10.51 7.89 -27.88
C GLN A 149 -10.32 8.29 -29.34
N ASP A 150 -9.92 9.53 -29.60
CA ASP A 150 -9.69 10.04 -30.97
C ASP A 150 -8.31 9.58 -31.46
N ARG A 151 -8.30 8.48 -32.20
CA ARG A 151 -7.09 7.95 -32.86
C ARG A 151 -6.74 8.65 -34.15
N THR A 152 -7.51 9.65 -34.59
CA THR A 152 -7.22 10.46 -35.76
C THR A 152 -6.39 11.69 -35.42
N SER A 153 -6.21 11.98 -34.12
CA SER A 153 -5.37 13.08 -33.65
C SER A 153 -3.89 12.79 -33.98
N ASN A 154 -3.13 13.83 -34.27
CA ASN A 154 -1.68 13.74 -34.44
C ASN A 154 -0.93 13.74 -33.08
N ASN A 155 -1.61 13.42 -31.98
CA ASN A 155 -1.00 13.38 -30.67
C ASN A 155 -0.04 12.17 -30.55
N PRO A 156 1.27 12.37 -30.39
CA PRO A 156 2.22 11.28 -30.24
C PRO A 156 2.11 10.55 -28.88
N TYR A 157 1.35 11.12 -27.92
CA TYR A 157 1.14 10.58 -26.58
C TYR A 157 -0.34 10.56 -26.23
N PRO A 158 -1.15 9.69 -26.85
CA PRO A 158 -2.60 9.66 -26.67
C PRO A 158 -3.03 9.05 -25.33
N SER A 159 -2.11 8.53 -24.55
CA SER A 159 -2.41 7.88 -23.27
C SER A 159 -1.49 8.37 -22.18
N THR A 160 -2.03 8.40 -20.95
CA THR A 160 -1.29 8.69 -19.71
C THR A 160 -1.46 7.54 -18.74
N VAL A 161 -0.37 7.03 -18.21
CA VAL A 161 -0.40 6.12 -17.06
C VAL A 161 -0.37 6.93 -15.77
N ILE A 162 -1.23 6.57 -14.84
CA ILE A 162 -1.29 7.10 -13.47
C ILE A 162 -0.94 5.95 -12.55
N CYS A 163 0.26 5.98 -11.96
CA CYS A 163 0.76 4.92 -11.10
C CYS A 163 0.41 5.22 -9.64
N LEU A 164 -0.14 4.21 -8.96
CA LEU A 164 -0.53 4.28 -7.56
C LEU A 164 0.19 3.21 -6.76
N LEU A 165 0.67 3.58 -5.59
CA LEU A 165 1.17 2.64 -4.60
C LEU A 165 0.10 2.38 -3.53
N GLN A 166 0.10 1.16 -3.01
CA GLN A 166 -0.71 0.69 -1.91
C GLN A 166 0.18 -0.10 -0.94
N ASP A 167 -0.23 -0.23 0.30
CA ASP A 167 0.42 -1.20 1.19
C ASP A 167 0.23 -2.62 0.64
N ALA A 168 1.31 -3.43 0.59
CA ALA A 168 1.26 -4.77 0.01
C ALA A 168 0.37 -5.75 0.79
N GLN A 169 0.07 -5.45 2.06
CA GLN A 169 -0.86 -6.20 2.91
C GLN A 169 -2.25 -5.57 2.96
N GLY A 170 -2.51 -4.50 2.18
CA GLY A 170 -3.79 -3.82 2.14
C GLY A 170 -4.08 -2.96 3.38
N GLN A 171 -3.07 -2.60 4.15
CA GLN A 171 -3.23 -1.75 5.32
C GLN A 171 -3.43 -0.28 4.93
N THR A 172 -4.18 0.46 5.74
CA THR A 172 -4.27 1.91 5.61
C THR A 172 -2.97 2.58 6.05
N ARG A 173 -2.64 3.66 5.36
CA ARG A 173 -1.50 4.52 5.67
C ARG A 173 -2.00 5.86 6.19
N THR A 174 -1.17 6.54 6.98
CA THR A 174 -1.41 7.88 7.52
C THR A 174 -0.23 8.82 7.28
N ALA A 175 0.59 8.50 6.30
CA ALA A 175 1.70 9.33 5.86
C ALA A 175 2.02 9.04 4.40
N SER A 176 2.44 10.05 3.64
CA SER A 176 2.96 9.88 2.28
C SER A 176 4.17 8.95 2.27
N ALA A 177 4.31 8.18 1.19
CA ALA A 177 5.49 7.36 0.91
C ALA A 177 6.62 8.16 0.25
N ARG A 178 6.39 9.42 -0.06
CA ARG A 178 7.38 10.31 -0.69
C ARG A 178 8.59 10.49 0.21
N ARG A 179 9.75 10.36 -0.40
CA ARG A 179 11.06 10.59 0.24
C ARG A 179 11.38 12.07 0.38
#